data_378cacf06398f47552a8fad2837d3645
#
_entry.id   378cacf06398f47552a8fad2837d3645
#
_cell.length_a   1.000
_cell.length_b   1.000
_cell.length_c   1.000
_cell.angle_alpha   90.00
_cell.angle_beta   90.00
_cell.angle_gamma   90.00
#
_symmetry.space_group_name_H-M   'P 1'
#
loop_
_entity.id
_entity.type
_entity.pdbx_description
1 polymer ?
#
loop_
_entity_poly.entity_id
_entity_poly.type
_entity_poly.pdbx_seq_one_letter_code
_entity_poly.pdbx_strand_id
1 'polypeptide(L)'
;MSPLKVKPPSVVLVLAALLAALGVARGGHELPVYPSYYPHEIAIETMPSEHAADLLRDAKLQAYLGAEPRFPGALPASIRAVESLGSFVIVRINPQRPAQDERSACAVVEAIVRDMAGKDGFVFHPYPVTPWHGDFLYHVDRAEAEKTRLLSAPAASPPRNVMVRAGGTLASLVRPEWQAKGVDWDAAVEEVGAAELVAASTTSINGWLGPPWVKSGWFHAERILADATDDAEATHRTEVMSQRLETGDYRDAVERVNLERELVAELSGGCRKRVAGYTVKRQYFSAEFTNGIENIGFDSIEGLNSPIFIRTVKLKDFPWNGWLMLGIDAQPDAAWNPIAGFTDGFGQLLWSAIGDPALFSAPYGSGWMLNRIADVQSNSGR
;
A
#
# COMPACT_ATOMS: atom_id res chain seq x y z
N MET A 1 9.79 84.66 -6.17
CA MET A 1 9.05 83.44 -5.79
C MET A 1 9.17 82.46 -6.92
N SER A 2 10.08 81.46 -6.78
CA SER A 2 10.29 80.39 -7.78
C SER A 2 9.45 79.19 -7.45
N PRO A 3 8.75 78.55 -8.40
CA PRO A 3 7.94 77.38 -8.10
C PRO A 3 8.81 76.12 -7.88
N LEU A 4 8.58 75.46 -6.79
CA LEU A 4 9.12 74.13 -6.48
C LEU A 4 8.67 73.09 -7.56
N LYS A 5 9.61 72.60 -8.36
CA LYS A 5 9.41 71.45 -9.25
C LYS A 5 9.42 70.16 -8.40
N VAL A 6 8.23 69.65 -8.03
CA VAL A 6 8.09 68.31 -7.46
C VAL A 6 8.28 67.33 -8.65
N LYS A 7 9.36 66.57 -8.60
CA LYS A 7 9.57 65.45 -9.55
C LYS A 7 8.52 64.37 -9.21
N PRO A 8 7.74 63.87 -10.19
CA PRO A 8 6.84 62.72 -9.90
C PRO A 8 7.72 61.54 -9.51
N PRO A 9 7.33 60.75 -8.49
CA PRO A 9 8.01 59.51 -8.21
C PRO A 9 7.96 58.63 -9.42
N SER A 10 9.13 58.15 -9.86
CA SER A 10 9.26 57.42 -11.10
C SER A 10 8.23 56.25 -11.15
N VAL A 11 7.38 56.28 -12.14
CA VAL A 11 6.36 55.25 -12.42
C VAL A 11 7.00 53.84 -12.40
N VAL A 12 8.27 53.76 -12.75
CA VAL A 12 9.13 52.58 -12.71
C VAL A 12 9.28 52.02 -11.26
N LEU A 13 9.42 52.92 -10.25
CA LEU A 13 9.57 52.48 -8.85
C LEU A 13 8.23 51.94 -8.28
N VAL A 14 7.12 52.53 -8.70
CA VAL A 14 5.78 52.08 -8.29
C VAL A 14 5.45 50.74 -9.01
N LEU A 15 5.84 50.60 -10.27
CA LEU A 15 5.68 49.34 -11.01
C LEU A 15 6.57 48.22 -10.45
N ALA A 16 7.81 48.56 -10.09
CA ALA A 16 8.74 47.60 -9.48
C ALA A 16 8.27 47.19 -8.07
N ALA A 17 7.69 48.09 -7.27
CA ALA A 17 7.10 47.79 -5.98
C ALA A 17 5.80 46.96 -6.11
N LEU A 18 4.98 47.23 -7.14
CA LEU A 18 3.81 46.40 -7.47
C LEU A 18 4.19 45.01 -7.98
N LEU A 19 5.23 44.89 -8.81
CA LEU A 19 5.77 43.61 -9.26
C LEU A 19 6.46 42.83 -8.13
N ALA A 20 7.11 43.52 -7.20
CA ALA A 20 7.67 42.87 -6.00
C ALA A 20 6.61 42.48 -4.96
N ALA A 21 5.47 43.19 -4.93
CA ALA A 21 4.32 42.84 -4.09
C ALA A 21 3.43 41.74 -4.71
N LEU A 22 3.60 41.46 -6.00
CA LEU A 22 3.16 40.21 -6.63
C LEU A 22 4.13 39.08 -6.25
N GLY A 23 4.54 39.03 -4.98
CA GLY A 23 5.09 37.81 -4.40
C GLY A 23 4.11 36.70 -4.73
N VAL A 24 4.58 35.72 -5.46
CA VAL A 24 3.86 34.52 -5.85
C VAL A 24 2.99 34.11 -4.66
N ALA A 25 1.68 34.37 -4.74
CA ALA A 25 0.73 33.82 -3.79
C ALA A 25 0.81 32.30 -3.98
N ARG A 26 1.69 31.67 -3.22
CA ARG A 26 1.72 30.21 -3.15
C ARG A 26 0.45 29.83 -2.46
N GLY A 27 -0.45 29.24 -3.21
CA GLY A 27 -1.62 28.61 -2.66
C GLY A 27 -1.15 27.64 -1.59
N GLY A 28 -1.70 27.74 -0.40
CA GLY A 28 -1.18 27.06 0.77
C GLY A 28 -1.30 25.54 0.79
N HIS A 29 -1.50 24.85 -0.36
CA HIS A 29 -1.64 23.38 -0.47
C HIS A 29 -0.56 22.71 -1.31
N GLU A 30 0.50 23.43 -1.66
CA GLU A 30 1.53 22.91 -2.55
C GLU A 30 2.53 22.06 -1.80
N LEU A 31 2.66 20.80 -2.21
CA LEU A 31 3.83 20.01 -1.87
C LEU A 31 5.05 20.59 -2.60
N PRO A 32 6.23 20.71 -1.94
CA PRO A 32 7.42 21.35 -2.54
C PRO A 32 7.89 20.75 -3.87
N VAL A 33 7.49 19.51 -4.14
CA VAL A 33 7.92 18.73 -5.34
C VAL A 33 6.81 18.52 -6.37
N TYR A 34 5.59 18.99 -6.11
CA TYR A 34 4.44 18.77 -6.99
C TYR A 34 3.88 20.10 -7.47
N PRO A 35 3.34 20.13 -8.72
CA PRO A 35 2.73 21.35 -9.25
C PRO A 35 1.49 21.76 -8.46
N SER A 36 1.30 23.06 -8.32
CA SER A 36 0.25 23.70 -7.52
C SER A 36 -1.15 23.73 -8.16
N TYR A 37 -1.38 22.88 -9.15
CA TYR A 37 -2.63 22.87 -9.90
C TYR A 37 -3.48 21.68 -9.52
N TYR A 38 -4.67 21.95 -8.96
CA TYR A 38 -5.64 20.93 -8.57
C TYR A 38 -6.88 21.01 -9.43
N PRO A 39 -7.67 19.92 -9.51
CA PRO A 39 -9.06 20.00 -9.91
C PRO A 39 -9.81 21.02 -9.03
N HIS A 40 -10.67 21.81 -9.64
CA HIS A 40 -11.54 22.75 -8.91
C HIS A 40 -12.58 22.01 -8.06
N GLU A 41 -13.05 20.89 -8.57
CA GLU A 41 -14.04 20.03 -7.94
C GLU A 41 -13.62 18.57 -8.08
N ILE A 42 -13.82 17.80 -7.02
CA ILE A 42 -13.65 16.35 -7.01
C ILE A 42 -15.00 15.75 -6.66
N ALA A 43 -15.65 15.15 -7.63
CA ALA A 43 -16.88 14.41 -7.44
C ALA A 43 -16.55 12.92 -7.24
N ILE A 44 -17.04 12.32 -6.16
CA ILE A 44 -16.82 10.92 -5.82
C ILE A 44 -18.18 10.22 -5.83
N GLU A 45 -18.31 9.20 -6.68
CA GLU A 45 -19.55 8.46 -6.85
C GLU A 45 -19.34 6.97 -6.53
N THR A 46 -20.32 6.39 -5.83
CA THR A 46 -20.33 4.94 -5.57
C THR A 46 -20.93 4.21 -6.77
N MET A 47 -20.18 3.26 -7.31
CA MET A 47 -20.62 2.48 -8.47
C MET A 47 -19.97 1.09 -8.51
N PRO A 48 -20.63 0.07 -9.09
CA PRO A 48 -20.03 -1.24 -9.32
C PRO A 48 -18.94 -1.19 -10.41
N SER A 49 -18.00 -2.11 -10.36
CA SER A 49 -16.85 -2.16 -11.28
C SER A 49 -17.22 -2.27 -12.76
N GLU A 50 -18.31 -2.96 -13.08
CA GLU A 50 -18.81 -3.09 -14.47
C GLU A 50 -19.23 -1.72 -15.03
N HIS A 51 -19.93 -0.94 -14.23
CA HIS A 51 -20.35 0.41 -14.64
C HIS A 51 -19.15 1.36 -14.75
N ALA A 52 -18.19 1.26 -13.84
CA ALA A 52 -16.95 2.01 -13.90
C ALA A 52 -16.15 1.74 -15.17
N ALA A 53 -16.11 0.48 -15.65
CA ALA A 53 -15.45 0.11 -16.90
C ALA A 53 -16.04 0.84 -18.11
N ASP A 54 -17.37 0.97 -18.18
CA ASP A 54 -18.04 1.69 -19.25
C ASP A 54 -17.77 3.20 -19.18
N LEU A 55 -17.87 3.80 -18.00
CA LEU A 55 -17.63 5.22 -17.81
C LEU A 55 -16.16 5.62 -18.08
N LEU A 56 -15.19 4.77 -17.70
CA LEU A 56 -13.79 4.97 -18.04
C LEU A 56 -13.57 4.93 -19.56
N ARG A 57 -14.23 3.99 -20.26
CA ARG A 57 -14.15 3.86 -21.71
C ARG A 57 -14.75 5.07 -22.42
N ASP A 58 -15.85 5.59 -21.90
CA ASP A 58 -16.56 6.77 -22.41
C ASP A 58 -15.89 8.09 -22.01
N ALA A 59 -14.76 8.05 -21.29
CA ALA A 59 -14.06 9.21 -20.72
C ALA A 59 -14.95 10.10 -19.81
N LYS A 60 -15.97 9.50 -19.17
CA LYS A 60 -16.86 10.15 -18.21
C LYS A 60 -16.40 9.99 -16.76
N LEU A 61 -15.46 9.07 -16.51
CA LEU A 61 -14.82 8.82 -15.23
C LEU A 61 -13.30 8.95 -15.42
N GLN A 62 -12.62 9.70 -14.55
CA GLN A 62 -11.19 9.86 -14.64
C GLN A 62 -10.43 8.78 -13.90
N ALA A 63 -10.91 8.28 -12.75
CA ALA A 63 -10.32 7.14 -12.08
C ALA A 63 -11.35 6.31 -11.31
N TYR A 64 -11.06 5.02 -11.16
CA TYR A 64 -11.82 4.10 -10.34
C TYR A 64 -10.94 3.44 -9.27
N LEU A 65 -11.34 3.58 -8.02
CA LEU A 65 -10.57 3.20 -6.85
C LEU A 65 -11.05 1.89 -6.21
N GLY A 66 -12.15 1.34 -6.71
CA GLY A 66 -12.75 0.10 -6.22
C GLY A 66 -12.09 -1.17 -6.75
N ALA A 67 -12.86 -2.25 -6.78
CA ALA A 67 -12.46 -3.55 -7.31
C ALA A 67 -12.10 -3.47 -8.79
N GLU A 68 -11.20 -4.34 -9.27
CA GLU A 68 -10.69 -4.32 -10.64
C GLU A 68 -11.83 -4.42 -11.68
N PRO A 69 -12.05 -3.39 -12.52
CA PRO A 69 -13.09 -3.40 -13.54
C PRO A 69 -12.72 -4.34 -14.69
N ARG A 70 -13.71 -5.04 -15.21
CA ARG A 70 -13.54 -5.93 -16.36
C ARG A 70 -13.86 -5.20 -17.64
N PHE A 71 -12.88 -5.09 -18.53
CA PHE A 71 -13.07 -4.49 -19.85
C PHE A 71 -13.38 -5.58 -20.89
N PRO A 72 -14.48 -5.48 -21.64
CA PRO A 72 -14.72 -6.40 -22.74
C PRO A 72 -13.71 -6.13 -23.86
N GLY A 73 -12.91 -7.15 -24.21
CA GLY A 73 -11.86 -7.05 -25.23
C GLY A 73 -10.54 -6.47 -24.71
N ALA A 74 -9.77 -5.88 -25.62
CA ALA A 74 -8.50 -5.26 -25.27
C ALA A 74 -8.72 -3.95 -24.50
N LEU A 75 -7.84 -3.68 -23.51
CA LEU A 75 -7.85 -2.43 -22.76
C LEU A 75 -7.64 -1.24 -23.73
N PRO A 76 -8.51 -0.23 -23.74
CA PRO A 76 -8.32 0.95 -24.57
C PRO A 76 -6.99 1.65 -24.26
N ALA A 77 -6.31 2.17 -25.28
CA ALA A 77 -5.03 2.86 -25.13
C ALA A 77 -5.13 4.14 -24.27
N SER A 78 -6.31 4.71 -24.14
CA SER A 78 -6.62 5.86 -23.27
C SER A 78 -6.79 5.48 -21.79
N ILE A 79 -6.85 4.20 -21.45
CA ILE A 79 -6.97 3.73 -20.07
C ILE A 79 -5.62 3.14 -19.64
N ARG A 80 -5.15 3.57 -18.48
CA ARG A 80 -3.94 3.08 -17.83
C ARG A 80 -4.25 2.57 -16.44
N ALA A 81 -3.33 1.83 -15.87
CA ALA A 81 -3.43 1.36 -14.50
C ALA A 81 -2.23 1.81 -13.68
N VAL A 82 -2.46 2.03 -12.40
CA VAL A 82 -1.42 1.97 -11.38
C VAL A 82 -1.48 0.60 -10.71
N GLU A 83 -0.34 0.14 -10.27
CA GLU A 83 -0.21 -1.12 -9.55
C GLU A 83 0.24 -0.85 -8.12
N SER A 84 -0.26 -1.66 -7.20
CA SER A 84 0.13 -1.65 -5.77
C SER A 84 0.09 -3.07 -5.22
N LEU A 85 0.64 -3.27 -4.02
CA LEU A 85 0.54 -4.56 -3.34
C LEU A 85 -0.93 -4.88 -3.05
N GLY A 86 -1.41 -6.01 -3.55
CA GLY A 86 -2.77 -6.47 -3.28
C GLY A 86 -2.84 -7.24 -1.97
N SER A 87 -2.58 -8.53 -2.04
CA SER A 87 -2.65 -9.45 -0.90
C SER A 87 -1.40 -10.31 -0.83
N PHE A 88 -1.05 -10.76 0.35
CA PHE A 88 -0.14 -11.88 0.52
C PHE A 88 -0.89 -13.19 0.32
N VAL A 89 -0.30 -14.11 -0.40
CA VAL A 89 -0.79 -15.49 -0.51
C VAL A 89 0.01 -16.35 0.46
N ILE A 90 -0.68 -16.93 1.43
CA ILE A 90 -0.06 -17.69 2.51
C ILE A 90 -0.56 -19.14 2.51
N VAL A 91 0.28 -20.03 2.97
CA VAL A 91 -0.05 -21.42 3.26
C VAL A 91 0.07 -21.62 4.76
N ARG A 92 -0.98 -22.12 5.40
CA ARG A 92 -0.94 -22.44 6.84
C ARG A 92 -1.46 -23.84 7.14
N ILE A 93 -0.94 -24.45 8.18
CA ILE A 93 -1.42 -25.72 8.74
C ILE A 93 -2.72 -25.47 9.51
N ASN A 94 -3.61 -26.46 9.49
CA ASN A 94 -4.83 -26.43 10.28
C ASN A 94 -4.50 -26.49 11.78
N PRO A 95 -4.82 -25.46 12.57
CA PRO A 95 -4.51 -25.45 14.00
C PRO A 95 -5.27 -26.52 14.79
N GLN A 96 -6.40 -27.01 14.26
CA GLN A 96 -7.20 -28.09 14.90
C GLN A 96 -6.70 -29.49 14.54
N ARG A 97 -5.81 -29.59 13.51
CA ARG A 97 -5.16 -30.83 13.09
C ARG A 97 -3.66 -30.58 12.95
N PRO A 98 -2.98 -30.27 14.06
CA PRO A 98 -1.55 -30.00 14.00
C PRO A 98 -0.83 -31.23 13.42
N ALA A 99 0.19 -30.96 12.60
CA ALA A 99 1.09 -32.01 12.16
C ALA A 99 1.71 -32.72 13.37
N GLN A 100 2.07 -33.99 13.19
CA GLN A 100 2.60 -34.80 14.29
C GLN A 100 3.89 -34.22 14.92
N ASP A 101 4.66 -33.50 14.09
CA ASP A 101 5.83 -32.74 14.47
C ASP A 101 6.08 -31.57 13.51
N GLU A 102 6.97 -30.66 13.88
CA GLU A 102 7.31 -29.49 13.08
C GLU A 102 7.93 -29.86 11.72
N ARG A 103 8.73 -30.94 11.64
CA ARG A 103 9.33 -31.41 10.40
C ARG A 103 8.26 -31.86 9.40
N SER A 104 7.21 -32.52 9.88
CA SER A 104 6.05 -32.90 9.06
C SER A 104 5.27 -31.68 8.58
N ALA A 105 5.11 -30.67 9.43
CA ALA A 105 4.49 -29.39 9.06
C ALA A 105 5.29 -28.68 7.95
N CYS A 106 6.61 -28.56 8.12
CA CYS A 106 7.51 -27.99 7.11
C CYS A 106 7.36 -28.69 5.77
N ALA A 107 7.40 -30.04 5.76
CA ALA A 107 7.31 -30.80 4.53
C ALA A 107 6.01 -30.57 3.75
N VAL A 108 4.87 -30.48 4.48
CA VAL A 108 3.55 -30.20 3.89
C VAL A 108 3.53 -28.78 3.28
N VAL A 109 3.85 -27.77 4.08
CA VAL A 109 3.76 -26.37 3.66
C VAL A 109 4.73 -26.09 2.52
N GLU A 110 5.97 -26.54 2.59
CA GLU A 110 6.95 -26.37 1.49
C GLU A 110 6.55 -27.09 0.21
N ALA A 111 5.94 -28.26 0.30
CA ALA A 111 5.45 -28.96 -0.87
C ALA A 111 4.32 -28.17 -1.58
N ILE A 112 3.38 -27.60 -0.80
CA ILE A 112 2.29 -26.77 -1.33
C ILE A 112 2.87 -25.49 -1.95
N VAL A 113 3.70 -24.75 -1.22
CA VAL A 113 4.31 -23.49 -1.70
C VAL A 113 5.10 -23.73 -3.00
N ARG A 114 5.90 -24.79 -3.04
CA ARG A 114 6.66 -25.15 -4.26
C ARG A 114 5.75 -25.48 -5.44
N ASP A 115 4.64 -26.16 -5.22
CA ASP A 115 3.69 -26.51 -6.28
C ASP A 115 2.99 -25.28 -6.86
N MET A 116 2.91 -24.20 -6.12
CA MET A 116 2.35 -22.94 -6.59
C MET A 116 3.30 -22.18 -7.52
N ALA A 117 4.58 -22.53 -7.56
CA ALA A 117 5.55 -21.88 -8.45
C ALA A 117 5.15 -22.04 -9.92
N GLY A 118 5.13 -20.93 -10.66
CA GLY A 118 4.75 -20.90 -12.09
C GLY A 118 3.26 -20.96 -12.38
N LYS A 119 2.40 -20.93 -11.37
CA LYS A 119 0.95 -20.79 -11.57
C LYS A 119 0.56 -19.33 -11.76
N ASP A 120 -0.48 -19.11 -12.55
CA ASP A 120 -1.01 -17.77 -12.82
C ASP A 120 -1.85 -17.23 -11.68
N GLY A 121 -2.09 -15.92 -11.68
CA GLY A 121 -2.97 -15.24 -10.73
C GLY A 121 -2.27 -14.65 -9.51
N PHE A 122 -0.97 -14.91 -9.31
CA PHE A 122 -0.15 -14.28 -8.28
C PHE A 122 1.34 -14.25 -8.68
N VAL A 123 2.14 -13.51 -7.94
CA VAL A 123 3.60 -13.47 -8.10
C VAL A 123 4.23 -14.42 -7.08
N PHE A 124 4.88 -15.49 -7.55
CA PHE A 124 5.61 -16.40 -6.68
C PHE A 124 6.81 -15.69 -6.04
N HIS A 125 6.72 -15.44 -4.75
CA HIS A 125 7.71 -14.73 -3.95
C HIS A 125 7.65 -15.23 -2.49
N PRO A 126 8.30 -16.34 -2.15
CA PRO A 126 8.13 -17.02 -0.88
C PRO A 126 8.87 -16.31 0.28
N TYR A 127 8.66 -15.01 0.38
CA TYR A 127 9.27 -14.15 1.39
C TYR A 127 8.31 -13.00 1.72
N PRO A 128 8.15 -12.60 3.00
CA PRO A 128 7.12 -11.63 3.38
C PRO A 128 7.43 -10.19 2.99
N VAL A 129 8.70 -9.83 2.78
CA VAL A 129 9.07 -8.49 2.30
C VAL A 129 9.12 -8.50 0.77
N THR A 130 8.23 -7.75 0.13
CA THR A 130 8.03 -7.74 -1.33
C THR A 130 8.64 -6.49 -1.98
N PRO A 131 8.81 -6.43 -3.30
CA PRO A 131 9.27 -5.25 -4.02
C PRO A 131 8.41 -3.97 -3.81
N TRP A 132 7.23 -4.10 -3.26
CA TRP A 132 6.34 -2.99 -2.93
C TRP A 132 6.66 -2.30 -1.61
N HIS A 133 7.50 -2.91 -0.77
CA HIS A 133 7.96 -2.32 0.49
C HIS A 133 9.20 -1.46 0.28
N GLY A 134 9.25 -0.32 0.94
CA GLY A 134 10.40 0.59 0.84
C GLY A 134 11.72 0.02 1.39
N ASP A 135 11.63 -0.96 2.27
CA ASP A 135 12.76 -1.68 2.88
C ASP A 135 13.19 -2.93 2.09
N PHE A 136 12.53 -3.26 0.98
CA PHE A 136 12.81 -4.46 0.18
C PHE A 136 14.27 -4.60 -0.23
N LEU A 137 14.93 -3.50 -0.59
CA LEU A 137 16.33 -3.55 -1.01
C LEU A 137 17.28 -4.13 0.05
N TYR A 138 16.92 -4.02 1.32
CA TYR A 138 17.67 -4.65 2.42
C TYR A 138 17.39 -6.14 2.59
N HIS A 139 16.42 -6.69 1.86
CA HIS A 139 15.95 -8.07 1.97
C HIS A 139 16.14 -8.90 0.69
N VAL A 140 16.60 -8.30 -0.41
CA VAL A 140 16.71 -8.97 -1.72
C VAL A 140 17.50 -10.28 -1.64
N ASP A 141 18.64 -10.25 -0.96
CA ASP A 141 19.51 -11.42 -0.79
C ASP A 141 18.80 -12.60 -0.09
N ARG A 142 18.03 -12.31 0.95
CA ARG A 142 17.26 -13.32 1.69
C ARG A 142 16.06 -13.83 0.90
N ALA A 143 15.35 -12.94 0.21
CA ALA A 143 14.22 -13.31 -0.66
C ALA A 143 14.67 -14.24 -1.79
N GLU A 144 15.77 -13.92 -2.47
CA GLU A 144 16.31 -14.75 -3.54
C GLU A 144 16.90 -16.08 -3.01
N ALA A 145 17.53 -16.05 -1.83
CA ALA A 145 18.02 -17.28 -1.19
C ALA A 145 16.87 -18.22 -0.85
N GLU A 146 15.78 -17.72 -0.26
CA GLU A 146 14.62 -18.55 0.10
C GLU A 146 13.91 -19.11 -1.15
N LYS A 147 13.71 -18.29 -2.18
CA LYS A 147 13.18 -18.73 -3.48
C LYS A 147 14.05 -19.83 -4.09
N THR A 148 15.35 -19.64 -4.11
CA THR A 148 16.32 -20.61 -4.62
C THR A 148 16.28 -21.90 -3.81
N ARG A 149 16.28 -21.82 -2.48
CA ARG A 149 16.18 -22.96 -1.56
C ARG A 149 14.95 -23.81 -1.87
N LEU A 150 13.79 -23.17 -1.97
CA LEU A 150 12.52 -23.87 -2.27
C LEU A 150 12.53 -24.53 -3.64
N LEU A 151 13.04 -23.87 -4.68
CA LEU A 151 13.02 -24.39 -6.04
C LEU A 151 14.09 -25.44 -6.30
N SER A 152 15.25 -25.37 -5.60
CA SER A 152 16.37 -26.31 -5.79
C SER A 152 16.27 -27.55 -4.89
N ALA A 153 15.44 -27.51 -3.84
CA ALA A 153 15.26 -28.67 -2.98
C ALA A 153 14.68 -29.84 -3.80
N PRO A 154 15.22 -31.08 -3.64
CA PRO A 154 14.62 -32.22 -4.31
C PRO A 154 13.16 -32.29 -3.98
N ALA A 155 12.33 -32.60 -4.99
CA ALA A 155 10.90 -32.72 -4.81
C ALA A 155 10.64 -33.80 -3.73
N ALA A 156 10.52 -33.35 -2.48
CA ALA A 156 9.97 -34.22 -1.47
C ALA A 156 8.59 -34.62 -1.97
N SER A 157 8.36 -35.91 -2.13
CA SER A 157 7.01 -36.38 -2.50
C SER A 157 6.06 -35.83 -1.46
N PRO A 158 5.05 -35.06 -1.87
CA PRO A 158 4.09 -34.55 -0.90
C PRO A 158 3.53 -35.74 -0.12
N PRO A 159 3.24 -35.54 1.18
CA PRO A 159 2.60 -36.58 1.96
C PRO A 159 1.38 -37.10 1.19
N ARG A 160 1.22 -38.41 1.08
CA ARG A 160 0.05 -39.01 0.45
C ARG A 160 -1.19 -38.55 1.22
N ASN A 161 -2.17 -37.97 0.51
CA ASN A 161 -3.47 -37.53 1.04
C ASN A 161 -3.51 -36.21 1.84
N VAL A 162 -2.69 -35.22 1.49
CA VAL A 162 -2.87 -33.86 2.04
C VAL A 162 -4.15 -33.23 1.48
N MET A 163 -5.00 -32.74 2.35
CA MET A 163 -6.24 -32.03 2.02
C MET A 163 -6.02 -30.53 2.21
N VAL A 164 -6.06 -29.76 1.11
CA VAL A 164 -5.79 -28.32 1.10
C VAL A 164 -7.08 -27.55 0.85
N ARG A 165 -7.44 -26.69 1.81
CA ARG A 165 -8.54 -25.74 1.65
C ARG A 165 -8.07 -24.51 0.89
N ALA A 166 -8.75 -24.17 -0.21
CA ALA A 166 -8.56 -22.95 -0.95
C ALA A 166 -9.90 -22.51 -1.53
N GLY A 167 -10.23 -21.23 -1.43
CA GLY A 167 -11.48 -20.67 -1.93
C GLY A 167 -11.28 -19.72 -3.10
N GLY A 168 -12.33 -19.46 -3.87
CA GLY A 168 -12.32 -18.47 -4.94
C GLY A 168 -11.22 -18.68 -5.96
N THR A 169 -10.49 -17.61 -6.27
CA THR A 169 -9.37 -17.61 -7.23
C THR A 169 -8.18 -18.45 -6.78
N LEU A 170 -7.99 -18.63 -5.47
CA LEU A 170 -6.90 -19.44 -4.91
C LEU A 170 -7.05 -20.95 -5.18
N ALA A 171 -8.27 -21.42 -5.47
CA ALA A 171 -8.48 -22.84 -5.79
C ALA A 171 -7.66 -23.29 -7.00
N SER A 172 -7.41 -22.42 -7.97
CA SER A 172 -6.57 -22.69 -9.14
C SER A 172 -5.08 -22.87 -8.80
N LEU A 173 -4.65 -22.35 -7.63
CA LEU A 173 -3.28 -22.48 -7.13
C LEU A 173 -3.00 -23.83 -6.47
N VAL A 174 -4.03 -24.64 -6.21
CA VAL A 174 -3.93 -25.94 -5.54
C VAL A 174 -4.22 -27.05 -6.54
N ARG A 175 -3.44 -28.12 -6.50
CA ARG A 175 -3.71 -29.32 -7.34
C ARG A 175 -5.10 -29.87 -7.06
N PRO A 176 -5.85 -30.31 -8.10
CA PRO A 176 -7.19 -30.86 -7.92
C PRO A 176 -7.24 -32.04 -6.94
N GLU A 177 -6.21 -32.89 -6.92
CA GLU A 177 -6.12 -34.04 -6.02
C GLU A 177 -5.87 -33.68 -4.55
N TRP A 178 -5.42 -32.47 -4.27
CA TRP A 178 -5.23 -31.96 -2.91
C TRP A 178 -6.41 -31.14 -2.40
N GLN A 179 -7.30 -30.72 -3.27
CA GLN A 179 -8.42 -29.85 -2.86
C GLN A 179 -9.35 -30.54 -1.87
N ALA A 180 -9.52 -29.92 -0.69
CA ALA A 180 -10.47 -30.39 0.31
C ALA A 180 -11.90 -30.28 -0.21
N LYS A 181 -12.67 -31.39 -0.15
CA LYS A 181 -14.06 -31.45 -0.61
C LYS A 181 -15.10 -31.20 0.50
N GLY A 182 -14.65 -30.89 1.70
CA GLY A 182 -15.52 -30.72 2.87
C GLY A 182 -14.88 -29.90 3.97
N VAL A 183 -15.36 -30.10 5.20
CA VAL A 183 -14.89 -29.38 6.38
C VAL A 183 -13.52 -29.84 6.87
N ASP A 184 -13.09 -31.03 6.46
CA ASP A 184 -11.81 -31.61 6.85
C ASP A 184 -10.69 -31.12 5.93
N TRP A 185 -9.64 -30.54 6.51
CA TRP A 185 -8.48 -30.06 5.80
C TRP A 185 -7.24 -30.09 6.71
N ASP A 186 -6.06 -30.24 6.09
CA ASP A 186 -4.76 -30.29 6.77
C ASP A 186 -4.01 -28.97 6.63
N ALA A 187 -4.12 -28.32 5.48
CA ALA A 187 -3.53 -27.00 5.20
C ALA A 187 -4.52 -26.11 4.47
N ALA A 188 -4.34 -24.81 4.54
CA ALA A 188 -5.12 -23.83 3.78
C ALA A 188 -4.23 -22.89 3.01
N VAL A 189 -4.69 -22.51 1.80
CA VAL A 189 -4.16 -21.38 1.02
C VAL A 189 -5.12 -20.21 1.21
N GLU A 190 -4.63 -19.09 1.70
CA GLU A 190 -5.42 -17.94 2.09
C GLU A 190 -4.77 -16.64 1.58
N GLU A 191 -5.59 -15.62 1.37
CA GLU A 191 -5.13 -14.25 1.10
C GLU A 191 -5.21 -13.41 2.38
N VAL A 192 -4.21 -12.54 2.54
CA VAL A 192 -4.19 -11.49 3.56
C VAL A 192 -3.97 -10.16 2.86
N GLY A 193 -4.97 -9.31 2.84
CA GLY A 193 -4.92 -8.00 2.17
C GLY A 193 -3.90 -7.07 2.79
N ALA A 194 -2.99 -6.52 1.99
CA ALA A 194 -1.95 -5.61 2.49
C ALA A 194 -2.53 -4.29 3.01
N ALA A 195 -3.48 -3.71 2.27
CA ALA A 195 -4.17 -2.49 2.71
C ALA A 195 -5.01 -2.71 3.98
N GLU A 196 -5.56 -3.92 4.17
CA GLU A 196 -6.30 -4.29 5.38
C GLU A 196 -5.39 -4.37 6.60
N LEU A 197 -4.17 -4.92 6.44
CA LEU A 197 -3.16 -4.94 7.51
C LEU A 197 -2.79 -3.51 7.94
N VAL A 198 -2.58 -2.61 6.98
CA VAL A 198 -2.29 -1.19 7.25
C VAL A 198 -3.48 -0.54 7.96
N ALA A 199 -4.70 -0.68 7.44
CA ALA A 199 -5.91 -0.07 7.99
C ALA A 199 -6.20 -0.56 9.43
N ALA A 200 -6.07 -1.87 9.69
CA ALA A 200 -6.29 -2.45 11.00
C ALA A 200 -5.28 -1.97 12.07
N SER A 201 -4.11 -1.51 11.65
CA SER A 201 -3.01 -1.10 12.52
C SER A 201 -2.79 0.40 12.56
N THR A 202 -3.42 1.14 11.63
CA THR A 202 -3.34 2.59 11.58
C THR A 202 -4.31 3.21 12.57
N THR A 203 -3.82 4.12 13.38
CA THR A 203 -4.63 4.95 14.26
C THR A 203 -4.68 6.38 13.75
N SER A 204 -5.87 6.99 13.78
CA SER A 204 -6.04 8.41 13.48
C SER A 204 -6.29 9.16 14.78
N ILE A 205 -5.38 10.05 15.12
CA ILE A 205 -5.54 10.99 16.26
C ILE A 205 -5.40 12.40 15.74
N ASN A 206 -6.47 13.19 15.80
CA ASN A 206 -6.48 14.58 15.32
C ASN A 206 -6.00 14.75 13.86
N GLY A 207 -6.37 13.82 12.98
CA GLY A 207 -5.94 13.83 11.57
C GLY A 207 -4.51 13.32 11.34
N TRP A 208 -3.83 12.82 12.35
CA TRP A 208 -2.57 12.11 12.21
C TRP A 208 -2.85 10.63 11.95
N LEU A 209 -2.36 10.14 10.82
CA LEU A 209 -2.40 8.73 10.49
C LEU A 209 -1.05 8.12 10.84
N GLY A 210 -1.03 7.15 11.69
CA GLY A 210 0.21 6.51 12.08
C GLY A 210 0.00 5.25 12.91
N PRO A 211 1.06 4.57 13.23
CA PRO A 211 2.46 4.92 12.97
C PRO A 211 2.89 4.63 11.51
N PRO A 212 3.90 5.33 10.95
CA PRO A 212 4.29 5.18 9.54
C PRO A 212 4.90 3.80 9.22
N TRP A 213 5.46 3.11 10.22
CA TRP A 213 6.07 1.79 10.05
C TRP A 213 5.07 0.67 9.76
N VAL A 214 3.75 0.90 9.85
CA VAL A 214 2.72 -0.09 9.43
C VAL A 214 2.82 -0.50 7.96
N LYS A 215 3.57 0.25 7.14
CA LYS A 215 3.86 -0.07 5.74
C LYS A 215 5.20 -0.76 5.53
N SER A 216 5.96 -1.03 6.58
CA SER A 216 7.24 -1.73 6.49
C SER A 216 7.04 -3.22 6.26
N GLY A 217 7.96 -3.81 5.52
CA GLY A 217 7.94 -5.26 5.26
C GLY A 217 8.10 -6.10 6.53
N TRP A 218 8.90 -5.63 7.50
CA TRP A 218 9.05 -6.31 8.79
C TRP A 218 7.72 -6.36 9.57
N PHE A 219 6.93 -5.28 9.52
CA PHE A 219 5.64 -5.22 10.21
C PHE A 219 4.62 -6.17 9.56
N HIS A 220 4.55 -6.18 8.22
CA HIS A 220 3.70 -7.14 7.52
C HIS A 220 4.14 -8.59 7.80
N ALA A 221 5.45 -8.86 7.84
CA ALA A 221 5.97 -10.18 8.21
C ALA A 221 5.52 -10.59 9.61
N GLU A 222 5.60 -9.70 10.59
CA GLU A 222 5.13 -9.94 11.95
C GLU A 222 3.62 -10.25 11.97
N ARG A 223 2.80 -9.41 11.37
CA ARG A 223 1.34 -9.60 11.34
C ARG A 223 0.90 -10.89 10.64
N ILE A 224 1.65 -11.33 9.64
CA ILE A 224 1.33 -12.55 8.89
C ILE A 224 1.88 -13.79 9.59
N LEU A 225 3.07 -13.74 10.18
CA LEU A 225 3.84 -14.90 10.58
C LEU A 225 4.07 -15.04 12.10
N ALA A 226 3.53 -14.17 12.95
CA ALA A 226 3.72 -14.24 14.41
C ALA A 226 3.35 -15.62 15.01
N ASP A 227 2.38 -16.31 14.42
CA ASP A 227 1.92 -17.65 14.84
C ASP A 227 2.47 -18.80 13.94
N ALA A 228 3.58 -18.57 13.24
CA ALA A 228 4.17 -19.55 12.32
C ALA A 228 4.93 -20.68 13.03
N THR A 229 5.24 -20.53 14.30
CA THR A 229 5.96 -21.53 15.13
C THR A 229 5.28 -21.74 16.49
N ASP A 230 5.50 -22.88 17.09
CA ASP A 230 5.16 -23.18 18.52
C ASP A 230 6.34 -23.01 19.46
N ASP A 231 7.52 -22.69 18.95
CA ASP A 231 8.69 -22.45 19.76
C ASP A 231 8.51 -21.15 20.57
N ALA A 232 8.23 -21.29 21.86
CA ALA A 232 8.01 -20.17 22.77
C ALA A 232 9.24 -19.24 22.89
N GLU A 233 10.45 -19.76 22.72
CA GLU A 233 11.67 -18.96 22.76
C GLU A 233 11.81 -18.13 21.47
N ALA A 234 11.51 -18.71 20.30
CA ALA A 234 11.48 -18.00 19.03
C ALA A 234 10.40 -16.90 19.06
N THR A 235 9.19 -17.22 19.55
CA THR A 235 8.09 -16.25 19.71
C THR A 235 8.51 -15.08 20.60
N HIS A 236 9.12 -15.35 21.75
CA HIS A 236 9.60 -14.30 22.64
C HIS A 236 10.67 -13.41 21.98
N ARG A 237 11.61 -14.03 21.25
CA ARG A 237 12.64 -13.24 20.51
C ARG A 237 12.01 -12.32 19.48
N THR A 238 11.03 -12.79 18.70
CA THR A 238 10.34 -11.98 17.70
C THR A 238 9.53 -10.85 18.34
N GLU A 239 8.84 -11.10 19.44
CA GLU A 239 8.11 -10.07 20.20
C GLU A 239 9.05 -8.96 20.69
N VAL A 240 10.21 -9.30 21.26
CA VAL A 240 11.20 -8.32 21.72
C VAL A 240 11.75 -7.48 20.54
N MET A 241 12.06 -8.13 19.41
CA MET A 241 12.55 -7.42 18.23
C MET A 241 11.47 -6.48 17.64
N SER A 242 10.22 -6.92 17.54
CA SER A 242 9.10 -6.11 17.09
C SER A 242 8.89 -4.90 18.00
N GLN A 243 8.87 -5.11 19.30
CA GLN A 243 8.72 -4.02 20.27
C GLN A 243 9.83 -2.98 20.15
N ARG A 244 11.08 -3.40 19.96
CA ARG A 244 12.20 -2.48 19.74
C ARG A 244 12.02 -1.64 18.47
N LEU A 245 11.56 -2.24 17.37
CA LEU A 245 11.28 -1.53 16.12
C LEU A 245 10.10 -0.56 16.27
N GLU A 246 9.04 -0.95 16.96
CA GLU A 246 7.87 -0.11 17.22
C GLU A 246 8.19 1.11 18.08
N THR A 247 9.04 0.93 19.09
CA THR A 247 9.40 1.99 20.04
C THR A 247 10.61 2.83 19.58
N GLY A 248 11.27 2.42 18.48
CA GLY A 248 12.48 3.10 18.01
C GLY A 248 13.71 2.83 18.89
N ASP A 249 13.75 1.71 19.63
CA ASP A 249 14.85 1.32 20.50
C ASP A 249 16.01 0.69 19.70
N TYR A 250 16.70 1.54 18.95
CA TYR A 250 17.91 1.23 18.21
C TYR A 250 18.80 2.48 18.11
N ARG A 251 20.11 2.29 18.02
CA ARG A 251 21.09 3.40 18.08
C ARG A 251 21.16 4.19 16.77
N ASP A 252 21.04 3.50 15.65
CA ASP A 252 21.21 4.08 14.32
C ASP A 252 20.47 3.27 13.24
N ALA A 253 20.52 3.77 12.01
CA ALA A 253 19.85 3.14 10.86
C ALA A 253 20.44 1.75 10.53
N VAL A 254 21.69 1.48 10.83
CA VAL A 254 22.33 0.18 10.57
C VAL A 254 21.79 -0.87 11.53
N GLU A 255 21.71 -0.53 12.83
CA GLU A 255 21.11 -1.41 13.83
C GLU A 255 19.64 -1.67 13.52
N ARG A 256 18.88 -0.64 13.13
CA ARG A 256 17.49 -0.80 12.71
C ARG A 256 17.36 -1.82 11.58
N VAL A 257 18.11 -1.65 10.49
CA VAL A 257 18.05 -2.56 9.34
C VAL A 257 18.44 -3.99 9.72
N ASN A 258 19.45 -4.15 10.56
CA ASN A 258 19.86 -5.48 11.03
C ASN A 258 18.74 -6.12 11.86
N LEU A 259 18.11 -5.36 12.75
CA LEU A 259 17.01 -5.83 13.58
C LEU A 259 15.79 -6.23 12.74
N GLU A 260 15.41 -5.41 11.74
CA GLU A 260 14.37 -5.74 10.76
C GLU A 260 14.66 -7.06 10.03
N ARG A 261 15.90 -7.22 9.56
CA ARG A 261 16.33 -8.43 8.85
C ARG A 261 16.35 -9.67 9.73
N GLU A 262 16.77 -9.55 10.98
CA GLU A 262 16.77 -10.65 11.96
C GLU A 262 15.34 -11.07 12.31
N LEU A 263 14.47 -10.12 12.61
CA LEU A 263 13.05 -10.38 12.87
C LEU A 263 12.39 -11.14 11.73
N VAL A 264 12.53 -10.65 10.48
CA VAL A 264 11.91 -11.29 9.32
C VAL A 264 12.48 -12.69 9.08
N ALA A 265 13.78 -12.92 9.34
CA ALA A 265 14.38 -14.24 9.22
C ALA A 265 13.83 -15.23 10.25
N GLU A 266 13.73 -14.80 11.50
CA GLU A 266 13.17 -15.63 12.57
C GLU A 266 11.69 -15.99 12.28
N LEU A 267 10.87 -15.02 11.92
CA LEU A 267 9.46 -15.22 11.54
C LEU A 267 9.32 -16.17 10.34
N SER A 268 10.21 -16.07 9.34
CA SER A 268 10.18 -16.92 8.16
C SER A 268 10.70 -18.35 8.42
N GLY A 269 11.32 -18.60 9.55
CA GLY A 269 11.80 -19.92 9.97
C GLY A 269 10.71 -20.89 10.37
N GLY A 270 9.54 -20.39 10.78
CA GLY A 270 8.40 -21.20 11.19
C GLY A 270 7.80 -22.05 10.07
N CYS A 271 7.20 -23.18 10.45
CA CYS A 271 6.65 -24.15 9.49
C CYS A 271 5.13 -24.25 9.50
N ARG A 272 4.45 -23.62 10.44
CA ARG A 272 2.99 -23.65 10.48
C ARG A 272 2.33 -22.72 9.50
N LYS A 273 3.04 -21.66 9.13
CA LYS A 273 2.58 -20.65 8.19
C LYS A 273 3.76 -20.15 7.35
N ARG A 274 3.56 -20.02 6.06
CA ARG A 274 4.55 -19.46 5.12
C ARG A 274 3.90 -18.61 4.07
N VAL A 275 4.60 -17.59 3.63
CA VAL A 275 4.25 -16.82 2.45
C VAL A 275 4.63 -17.61 1.21
N ALA A 276 3.71 -17.72 0.24
CA ALA A 276 3.98 -18.29 -1.09
C ALA A 276 4.27 -17.20 -2.12
N GLY A 277 3.69 -16.03 -1.92
CA GLY A 277 3.84 -14.89 -2.82
C GLY A 277 2.82 -13.80 -2.52
N TYR A 278 2.54 -12.99 -3.53
CA TYR A 278 1.62 -11.87 -3.40
C TYR A 278 0.81 -11.67 -4.68
N THR A 279 -0.32 -10.96 -4.57
CA THR A 279 -1.09 -10.47 -5.70
C THR A 279 -0.81 -8.98 -5.93
N VAL A 280 -1.09 -8.51 -7.14
CA VAL A 280 -0.98 -7.10 -7.51
C VAL A 280 -2.38 -6.54 -7.70
N LYS A 281 -2.69 -5.46 -7.01
CA LYS A 281 -3.92 -4.69 -7.18
C LYS A 281 -3.74 -3.69 -8.32
N ARG A 282 -4.70 -3.64 -9.25
CA ARG A 282 -4.73 -2.66 -10.33
C ARG A 282 -5.89 -1.72 -10.17
N GLN A 283 -5.60 -0.42 -10.25
CA GLN A 283 -6.61 0.62 -10.25
C GLN A 283 -6.46 1.44 -11.52
N TYR A 284 -7.58 1.67 -12.21
CA TYR A 284 -7.58 2.19 -13.57
C TYR A 284 -7.95 3.66 -13.60
N PHE A 285 -7.32 4.40 -14.51
CA PHE A 285 -7.57 5.80 -14.75
C PHE A 285 -7.58 6.14 -16.24
N SER A 286 -8.31 7.18 -16.59
CA SER A 286 -8.32 7.73 -17.94
C SER A 286 -7.07 8.57 -18.17
N ALA A 287 -6.31 8.24 -19.20
CA ALA A 287 -5.20 9.02 -19.74
C ALA A 287 -5.59 9.65 -21.09
N GLU A 288 -6.89 9.87 -21.31
CA GLU A 288 -7.44 10.49 -22.51
C GLU A 288 -6.78 11.86 -22.75
N PHE A 289 -6.74 12.30 -24.03
CA PHE A 289 -5.93 13.43 -24.44
C PHE A 289 -6.42 14.76 -23.84
N THR A 290 -7.74 14.95 -23.74
CA THR A 290 -8.32 16.24 -23.34
C THR A 290 -8.60 16.32 -21.83
N ASN A 291 -9.33 15.35 -21.26
CA ASN A 291 -9.76 15.39 -19.87
C ASN A 291 -9.18 14.27 -18.98
N GLY A 292 -8.19 13.54 -19.50
CA GLY A 292 -7.51 12.49 -18.76
C GLY A 292 -6.57 13.04 -17.69
N ILE A 293 -6.15 12.15 -16.80
CA ILE A 293 -5.18 12.47 -15.75
C ILE A 293 -3.77 12.57 -16.36
N GLU A 294 -3.08 13.66 -16.09
CA GLU A 294 -1.70 13.88 -16.51
C GLU A 294 -0.69 13.53 -15.42
N ASN A 295 -0.93 14.02 -14.20
CA ASN A 295 -0.06 13.80 -13.07
C ASN A 295 -0.75 12.90 -12.05
N ILE A 296 -0.07 11.84 -11.65
CA ILE A 296 -0.63 10.84 -10.75
C ILE A 296 0.42 10.38 -9.74
N GLY A 297 0.18 10.66 -8.47
CA GLY A 297 0.88 10.02 -7.37
C GLY A 297 0.02 8.86 -6.85
N PHE A 298 0.65 7.79 -6.40
CA PHE A 298 -0.04 6.65 -5.81
C PHE A 298 0.83 6.00 -4.74
N ASP A 299 0.21 5.22 -3.89
CA ASP A 299 0.86 4.53 -2.79
C ASP A 299 1.18 3.08 -3.17
N SER A 300 2.30 2.55 -2.72
CA SER A 300 2.73 1.19 -3.04
C SER A 300 1.82 0.10 -2.45
N ILE A 301 1.01 0.42 -1.45
CA ILE A 301 0.08 -0.52 -0.79
C ILE A 301 -1.37 -0.11 -1.03
N GLU A 302 -1.70 1.16 -0.80
CA GLU A 302 -3.07 1.67 -0.91
C GLU A 302 -3.46 2.04 -2.35
N GLY A 303 -2.48 2.19 -3.25
CA GLY A 303 -2.70 2.58 -4.64
C GLY A 303 -3.21 4.02 -4.76
N LEU A 304 -4.28 4.20 -5.55
CA LEU A 304 -4.96 5.49 -5.69
C LEU A 304 -5.80 5.88 -4.46
N ASN A 305 -6.05 4.94 -3.56
CA ASN A 305 -6.79 5.21 -2.33
C ASN A 305 -5.87 5.80 -1.25
N SER A 306 -5.13 6.84 -1.60
CA SER A 306 -4.07 7.42 -0.79
C SER A 306 -4.07 8.95 -0.84
N PRO A 307 -3.61 9.61 0.24
CA PRO A 307 -3.49 11.07 0.28
C PRO A 307 -2.63 11.64 -0.86
N ILE A 308 -1.59 10.92 -1.27
CA ILE A 308 -0.69 11.39 -2.33
C ILE A 308 -1.42 11.51 -3.67
N PHE A 309 -2.34 10.60 -4.00
CA PHE A 309 -3.14 10.69 -5.22
C PHE A 309 -3.99 11.96 -5.22
N ILE A 310 -4.81 12.13 -4.20
CA ILE A 310 -5.74 13.27 -4.10
C ILE A 310 -5.01 14.63 -4.12
N ARG A 311 -3.79 14.65 -3.60
CA ARG A 311 -2.97 15.88 -3.50
C ARG A 311 -2.11 16.17 -4.72
N THR A 312 -1.94 15.22 -5.61
CA THR A 312 -1.07 15.37 -6.78
C THR A 312 -1.78 15.23 -8.12
N VAL A 313 -3.01 14.74 -8.13
CA VAL A 313 -3.78 14.51 -9.34
C VAL A 313 -4.01 15.82 -10.10
N LYS A 314 -3.77 15.78 -11.42
CA LYS A 314 -3.91 16.92 -12.33
C LYS A 314 -4.55 16.43 -13.62
N LEU A 315 -5.52 17.19 -14.12
CA LEU A 315 -6.12 16.95 -15.43
C LEU A 315 -5.32 17.64 -16.53
N LYS A 316 -5.25 17.07 -17.73
CA LYS A 316 -4.42 17.56 -18.84
C LYS A 316 -4.78 18.97 -19.28
N ASP A 317 -5.98 19.14 -19.85
CA ASP A 317 -6.38 20.44 -20.44
C ASP A 317 -6.99 21.39 -19.41
N PHE A 318 -7.34 20.87 -18.23
CA PHE A 318 -7.95 21.63 -17.16
C PHE A 318 -7.15 21.52 -15.86
N PRO A 319 -5.89 21.94 -15.87
CA PRO A 319 -5.06 21.89 -14.64
C PRO A 319 -5.61 22.81 -13.55
N TRP A 320 -6.41 23.84 -13.96
CA TRP A 320 -7.17 24.76 -13.11
C TRP A 320 -8.66 24.56 -13.43
N ASN A 321 -9.52 24.67 -12.47
CA ASN A 321 -10.96 24.60 -12.64
C ASN A 321 -11.50 23.34 -13.34
N GLY A 322 -10.70 22.26 -13.40
CA GLY A 322 -11.16 20.98 -13.91
C GLY A 322 -12.03 20.23 -12.89
N TRP A 323 -12.90 19.37 -13.39
CA TRP A 323 -13.74 18.51 -12.59
C TRP A 323 -13.21 17.08 -12.66
N LEU A 324 -12.79 16.56 -11.52
CA LEU A 324 -12.31 15.19 -11.39
C LEU A 324 -13.44 14.29 -10.91
N MET A 325 -13.82 13.33 -11.75
CA MET A 325 -14.83 12.32 -11.42
C MET A 325 -14.13 11.03 -10.97
N LEU A 326 -14.35 10.62 -9.72
CA LEU A 326 -13.81 9.40 -9.13
C LEU A 326 -14.93 8.41 -8.84
N GLY A 327 -14.70 7.14 -9.14
CA GLY A 327 -15.58 6.05 -8.76
C GLY A 327 -14.99 5.24 -7.58
N ILE A 328 -15.84 4.87 -6.65
CA ILE A 328 -15.54 3.95 -5.54
C ILE A 328 -16.58 2.83 -5.52
N ASP A 329 -16.28 1.67 -4.95
CA ASP A 329 -17.20 0.52 -4.94
C ASP A 329 -18.08 0.43 -3.68
N ALA A 330 -17.77 1.19 -2.65
CA ALA A 330 -18.56 1.26 -1.43
C ALA A 330 -18.62 2.68 -0.87
N GLN A 331 -19.72 3.01 -0.21
CA GLN A 331 -19.82 4.25 0.55
C GLN A 331 -18.96 4.12 1.83
N PRO A 332 -18.41 5.26 2.34
CA PRO A 332 -17.76 5.26 3.64
C PRO A 332 -18.68 4.72 4.73
N ASP A 333 -18.17 3.80 5.53
CA ASP A 333 -18.94 3.12 6.59
C ASP A 333 -19.17 4.01 7.81
N ALA A 334 -18.19 4.85 8.15
CA ALA A 334 -18.25 5.72 9.32
C ALA A 334 -18.77 7.09 8.98
N ALA A 335 -19.66 7.60 9.82
CA ALA A 335 -19.99 9.01 9.80
C ALA A 335 -18.73 9.83 10.12
N TRP A 336 -18.53 10.93 9.40
CA TRP A 336 -17.43 11.83 9.66
C TRP A 336 -17.46 12.34 11.11
N ASN A 337 -16.32 12.19 11.79
CA ASN A 337 -16.12 12.67 13.15
C ASN A 337 -14.83 13.50 13.18
N PRO A 338 -14.87 14.78 13.60
CA PRO A 338 -13.70 15.67 13.58
C PRO A 338 -12.56 15.23 14.53
N ILE A 339 -12.85 14.33 15.48
CA ILE A 339 -11.84 13.82 16.42
C ILE A 339 -11.27 12.50 15.95
N ALA A 340 -12.14 11.53 15.63
CA ALA A 340 -11.74 10.18 15.24
C ALA A 340 -11.57 10.00 13.71
N GLY A 341 -12.18 10.90 12.91
CA GLY A 341 -12.17 10.80 11.46
C GLY A 341 -12.98 9.61 10.93
N PHE A 342 -12.69 9.23 9.70
CA PHE A 342 -13.20 8.02 9.09
C PHE A 342 -12.29 6.83 9.40
N THR A 343 -12.87 5.65 9.54
CA THR A 343 -12.14 4.41 9.85
C THR A 343 -11.93 3.51 8.64
N ASP A 344 -12.68 3.74 7.55
CA ASP A 344 -12.55 3.02 6.29
C ASP A 344 -11.69 3.79 5.27
N GLY A 345 -11.13 3.08 4.26
CA GLY A 345 -10.19 3.64 3.30
C GLY A 345 -10.80 4.75 2.44
N PHE A 346 -12.06 4.66 2.03
CA PHE A 346 -12.70 5.71 1.23
C PHE A 346 -13.03 6.95 2.06
N GLY A 347 -13.43 6.76 3.30
CA GLY A 347 -13.62 7.86 4.24
C GLY A 347 -12.31 8.60 4.52
N GLN A 348 -11.20 7.88 4.66
CA GLN A 348 -9.86 8.47 4.82
C GLN A 348 -9.43 9.23 3.55
N LEU A 349 -9.79 8.74 2.35
CA LEU A 349 -9.58 9.47 1.10
C LEU A 349 -10.33 10.78 1.07
N LEU A 350 -11.63 10.78 1.43
CA LEU A 350 -12.45 11.99 1.56
C LEU A 350 -11.84 12.98 2.55
N TRP A 351 -11.43 12.48 3.71
CA TRP A 351 -10.75 13.31 4.72
C TRP A 351 -9.47 13.95 4.18
N SER A 352 -8.68 13.18 3.42
CA SER A 352 -7.46 13.68 2.77
C SER A 352 -7.73 14.74 1.69
N ALA A 353 -8.89 14.69 1.04
CA ALA A 353 -9.29 15.69 0.04
C ALA A 353 -9.70 17.03 0.67
N ILE A 354 -10.48 16.99 1.77
CA ILE A 354 -11.02 18.20 2.43
C ILE A 354 -10.18 18.67 3.60
N GLY A 355 -9.46 17.76 4.26
CA GLY A 355 -8.60 18.06 5.40
C GLY A 355 -7.28 18.69 4.96
N ASP A 356 -6.54 19.15 5.94
CA ASP A 356 -5.24 19.79 5.73
C ASP A 356 -4.19 19.23 6.73
N PRO A 357 -3.81 17.94 6.58
CA PRO A 357 -2.88 17.30 7.48
C PRO A 357 -1.50 17.94 7.40
N ALA A 358 -0.80 18.00 8.52
CA ALA A 358 0.57 18.50 8.61
C ALA A 358 1.57 17.61 7.86
N LEU A 359 1.30 16.30 7.89
CA LEU A 359 2.13 15.24 7.30
C LEU A 359 1.26 14.24 6.53
N PHE A 360 1.84 13.61 5.51
CA PHE A 360 1.30 12.41 4.85
C PHE A 360 2.20 11.22 5.09
N SER A 361 1.64 10.03 5.04
CA SER A 361 2.43 8.81 4.90
C SER A 361 3.20 8.82 3.57
N ALA A 362 4.47 8.45 3.60
CA ALA A 362 5.27 8.36 2.38
C ALA A 362 4.70 7.25 1.46
N PRO A 363 4.57 7.49 0.15
CA PRO A 363 3.91 6.56 -0.76
C PRO A 363 4.69 5.26 -1.04
N TYR A 364 6.01 5.27 -0.81
CA TYR A 364 6.91 4.15 -1.11
C TYR A 364 7.77 3.75 0.08
N GLY A 365 7.36 4.10 1.28
CA GLY A 365 8.16 3.81 2.46
C GLY A 365 7.43 4.04 3.77
N SER A 366 8.12 3.75 4.85
CA SER A 366 7.60 3.83 6.21
C SER A 366 7.83 5.19 6.88
N GLY A 367 7.98 6.26 6.11
CA GLY A 367 8.22 7.60 6.60
C GLY A 367 7.02 8.53 6.47
N TRP A 368 7.27 9.79 6.77
CA TRP A 368 6.34 10.89 6.61
C TRP A 368 6.83 11.87 5.54
N MET A 369 5.90 12.43 4.78
CA MET A 369 6.14 13.56 3.91
C MET A 369 5.59 14.84 4.55
N LEU A 370 6.37 15.90 4.50
CA LEU A 370 5.96 17.21 4.96
C LEU A 370 4.90 17.81 4.04
N ASN A 371 3.81 18.34 4.59
CA ASN A 371 2.76 19.04 3.85
C ASN A 371 2.62 20.49 4.29
N ARG A 372 2.25 20.72 5.55
CA ARG A 372 1.99 22.07 6.08
C ARG A 372 3.07 22.58 7.01
N ILE A 373 3.94 21.72 7.46
CA ILE A 373 5.05 22.05 8.35
C ILE A 373 6.36 22.00 7.58
N ALA A 374 7.30 22.85 7.94
CA ALA A 374 8.59 22.95 7.26
C ALA A 374 9.57 21.86 7.70
N ASP A 375 9.45 21.40 8.95
CA ASP A 375 10.36 20.43 9.55
C ASP A 375 9.72 19.71 10.72
N VAL A 376 10.16 18.49 11.00
CA VAL A 376 9.83 17.71 12.20
C VAL A 376 11.12 17.36 12.91
N GLN A 377 11.32 17.89 14.09
CA GLN A 377 12.44 17.51 14.93
C GLN A 377 11.97 16.54 16.03
N SER A 378 12.53 15.36 16.05
CA SER A 378 12.37 14.45 17.17
C SER A 378 13.26 14.91 18.32
N ASN A 379 12.66 15.41 19.40
CA ASN A 379 13.37 15.47 20.68
C ASN A 379 13.43 14.06 21.26
N SER A 380 14.33 13.24 20.75
CA SER A 380 14.78 12.07 21.49
C SER A 380 15.53 12.58 22.71
N GLY A 381 14.77 12.92 23.75
CA GLY A 381 15.33 13.13 25.08
C GLY A 381 16.02 11.83 25.49
N ARG A 382 17.31 11.89 25.62
CA ARG A 382 18.10 10.88 26.31
C ARG A 382 17.77 10.89 27.79
#